data_18b595bfadd647a576b0f768faba9a9e
#
_entry.id   18b595bfadd647a576b0f768faba9a9e
#
_cell.length_a   1.000
_cell.length_b   1.000
_cell.length_c   1.000
_cell.angle_alpha   90.00
_cell.angle_beta   90.00
_cell.angle_gamma   90.00
#
_symmetry.space_group_name_H-M   'P 1'
#
loop_
_entity.id
_entity.type
_entity.pdbx_description
1 polymer ?
#
loop_
_entity_poly.entity_id
_entity_poly.type
_entity_poly.pdbx_seq_one_letter_code
_entity_poly.pdbx_strand_id
1 'polypeptide(L)'
;YEISECLVGSEMCIRDRTMLLKDIANAIASNHPEVYMIILLIDERPEEVTDMARSVDAEVIASTFDEPAERHVKIAEIVLNKAKRMVECGHDVVILLDSITRLARAYNTVQPASGKVLSGGVDANALQKPKRFFGAARNIENGGSLTILATALTETGSKMDDVIFEEFKGTGNMEIYLDRHLAEKR
;
A
#
# COMPACT_ATOMS: atom_id res chain seq x y z
N TYR A 1 -7.30 -16.77 -12.07
CA TYR A 1 -7.05 -16.49 -10.64
C TYR A 1 -6.86 -14.99 -10.52
N GLU A 2 -7.86 -14.33 -9.98
CA GLU A 2 -7.83 -12.87 -9.79
C GLU A 2 -7.20 -12.58 -8.44
N ILE A 3 -6.03 -11.92 -8.47
CA ILE A 3 -5.37 -11.39 -7.29
C ILE A 3 -5.95 -10.00 -7.07
N SER A 4 -6.89 -9.86 -6.14
CA SER A 4 -7.49 -8.55 -5.85
C SER A 4 -6.78 -7.82 -4.70
N GLU A 5 -6.16 -8.56 -3.78
CA GLU A 5 -5.47 -8.02 -2.62
C GLU A 5 -4.16 -8.78 -2.41
N CYS A 6 -3.04 -8.07 -2.47
CA CYS A 6 -1.72 -8.66 -2.24
C CYS A 6 -0.95 -7.87 -1.18
N LEU A 7 -0.48 -8.56 -0.15
CA LEU A 7 0.38 -8.02 0.88
C LEU A 7 1.81 -8.54 0.67
N VAL A 8 2.76 -7.62 0.54
CA VAL A 8 4.19 -7.95 0.40
C VAL A 8 4.90 -7.62 1.70
N GLY A 9 5.20 -8.64 2.49
CA GLY A 9 6.03 -8.52 3.69
C GLY A 9 7.51 -8.40 3.32
N SER A 10 8.24 -7.46 3.90
CA SER A 10 9.64 -7.22 3.56
C SER A 10 10.49 -6.87 4.77
N GLU A 11 11.47 -7.71 5.07
CA GLU A 11 12.63 -7.41 5.92
C GLU A 11 13.69 -6.57 5.20
N MET A 12 13.48 -6.29 3.92
CA MET A 12 14.48 -5.78 3.01
C MET A 12 14.67 -4.28 3.11
N CYS A 13 15.87 -3.84 2.68
CA CYS A 13 16.20 -2.45 2.45
C CYS A 13 15.08 -1.78 1.62
N ILE A 14 14.75 -0.54 1.98
CA ILE A 14 13.73 0.28 1.28
C ILE A 14 13.89 0.23 -0.24
N ARG A 15 15.16 0.25 -0.71
CA ARG A 15 15.50 0.21 -2.14
C ARG A 15 14.98 -1.02 -2.86
N ASP A 16 15.03 -2.20 -2.24
CA ASP A 16 14.64 -3.44 -2.90
C ASP A 16 13.12 -3.56 -3.07
N ARG A 17 12.34 -3.04 -2.12
CA ARG A 17 10.88 -2.95 -2.24
C ARG A 17 10.46 -2.01 -3.36
N THR A 18 11.09 -0.83 -3.41
CA THR A 18 10.84 0.15 -4.45
C THR A 18 11.18 -0.41 -5.83
N MET A 19 12.28 -1.17 -5.95
CA MET A 19 12.65 -1.85 -7.20
C MET A 19 11.60 -2.89 -7.60
N LEU A 20 11.17 -3.74 -6.68
CA LEU A 20 10.13 -4.73 -6.96
C LEU A 20 8.82 -4.07 -7.42
N LEU A 21 8.40 -2.99 -6.75
CA LEU A 21 7.20 -2.26 -7.16
C LEU A 21 7.34 -1.65 -8.56
N LYS A 22 8.52 -1.14 -8.92
CA LYS A 22 8.80 -0.65 -10.28
C LYS A 22 8.72 -1.77 -11.31
N ASP A 23 9.32 -2.93 -11.01
CA ASP A 23 9.30 -4.08 -11.90
C ASP A 23 7.86 -4.57 -12.12
N ILE A 24 7.06 -4.65 -11.06
CA ILE A 24 5.64 -5.01 -11.13
C ILE A 24 4.87 -3.96 -11.94
N ALA A 25 5.07 -2.68 -11.67
CA ALA A 25 4.40 -1.59 -12.38
C ALA A 25 4.71 -1.64 -13.89
N ASN A 26 5.98 -1.78 -14.26
CA ASN A 26 6.40 -1.87 -15.65
C ASN A 26 5.87 -3.14 -16.34
N ALA A 27 5.83 -4.27 -15.61
CA ALA A 27 5.25 -5.50 -16.13
C ALA A 27 3.74 -5.36 -16.39
N ILE A 28 3.00 -4.72 -15.49
CA ILE A 28 1.57 -4.44 -15.67
C ILE A 28 1.37 -3.49 -16.86
N ALA A 29 2.09 -2.37 -16.91
CA ALA A 29 1.98 -1.40 -17.99
C ALA A 29 2.27 -2.00 -19.37
N SER A 30 3.24 -2.93 -19.45
CA SER A 30 3.62 -3.59 -20.70
C SER A 30 2.64 -4.66 -21.15
N ASN A 31 2.06 -5.43 -20.21
CA ASN A 31 1.18 -6.55 -20.53
C ASN A 31 -0.30 -6.16 -20.57
N HIS A 32 -0.69 -5.13 -19.82
CA HIS A 32 -2.06 -4.68 -19.61
C HIS A 32 -2.16 -3.15 -19.71
N PRO A 33 -1.96 -2.57 -20.90
CA PRO A 33 -2.01 -1.11 -21.09
C PRO A 33 -3.42 -0.53 -20.88
N GLU A 34 -4.46 -1.37 -20.85
CA GLU A 34 -5.85 -0.99 -20.56
C GLU A 34 -6.09 -0.69 -19.07
N VAL A 35 -5.23 -1.19 -18.19
CA VAL A 35 -5.38 -1.03 -16.74
C VAL A 35 -4.92 0.35 -16.30
N TYR A 36 -5.75 1.03 -15.50
CA TYR A 36 -5.36 2.28 -14.87
C TYR A 36 -4.58 2.04 -13.60
N MET A 37 -3.31 2.43 -13.59
CA MET A 37 -2.42 2.16 -12.47
C MET A 37 -2.15 3.44 -11.66
N ILE A 38 -2.33 3.35 -10.35
CA ILE A 38 -2.01 4.39 -9.37
C ILE A 38 -0.94 3.86 -8.43
N ILE A 39 0.15 4.60 -8.29
CA ILE A 39 1.19 4.32 -7.28
C ILE A 39 1.03 5.33 -6.15
N LEU A 40 0.73 4.84 -4.96
CA LEU A 40 0.55 5.66 -3.76
C LEU A 40 1.73 5.46 -2.81
N LEU A 41 2.53 6.51 -2.66
CA LEU A 41 3.71 6.54 -1.79
C LEU A 41 3.40 7.35 -0.53
N ILE A 42 3.48 6.71 0.63
CA ILE A 42 3.19 7.34 1.94
C ILE A 42 4.45 7.38 2.79
N ASP A 43 4.79 8.58 3.27
CA ASP A 43 5.95 8.82 4.15
C ASP A 43 7.27 8.42 3.48
N GLU A 44 7.36 8.64 2.14
CA GLU A 44 8.56 8.37 1.34
C GLU A 44 9.40 9.63 1.13
N ARG A 45 10.64 9.43 0.72
CA ARG A 45 11.56 10.53 0.42
C ARG A 45 11.25 11.15 -0.93
N PRO A 46 11.38 12.50 -1.09
CA PRO A 46 11.12 13.17 -2.37
C PRO A 46 11.93 12.60 -3.54
N GLU A 47 13.17 12.15 -3.28
CA GLU A 47 14.03 11.54 -4.31
C GLU A 47 13.44 10.22 -4.83
N GLU A 48 12.89 9.39 -3.93
CA GLU A 48 12.26 8.12 -4.29
C GLU A 48 10.97 8.35 -5.08
N VAL A 49 10.20 9.37 -4.69
CA VAL A 49 8.99 9.78 -5.42
C VAL A 49 9.35 10.21 -6.86
N THR A 50 10.39 11.03 -7.00
CA THR A 50 10.85 11.52 -8.30
C THR A 50 11.37 10.38 -9.18
N ASP A 51 12.12 9.45 -8.58
CA ASP A 51 12.66 8.29 -9.27
C ASP A 51 11.55 7.33 -9.72
N MET A 52 10.54 7.09 -8.87
CA MET A 52 9.36 6.32 -9.23
C MET A 52 8.62 6.96 -10.42
N ALA A 53 8.32 8.25 -10.33
CA ALA A 53 7.58 8.97 -11.36
C ALA A 53 8.28 8.99 -12.74
N ARG A 54 9.62 8.90 -12.76
CA ARG A 54 10.40 8.83 -14.00
C ARG A 54 10.54 7.42 -14.55
N SER A 55 10.39 6.41 -13.70
CA SER A 55 10.70 5.01 -14.03
C SER A 55 9.50 4.19 -14.46
N VAL A 56 8.28 4.69 -14.23
CA VAL A 56 7.04 3.93 -14.47
C VAL A 56 6.03 4.78 -15.24
N ASP A 57 5.24 4.11 -16.09
CA ASP A 57 4.10 4.73 -16.79
C ASP A 57 2.82 4.50 -15.96
N ALA A 58 2.66 5.33 -14.93
CA ALA A 58 1.55 5.27 -13.99
C ALA A 58 1.30 6.63 -13.34
N GLU A 59 0.12 6.84 -12.78
CA GLU A 59 -0.14 8.01 -11.95
C GLU A 59 0.53 7.83 -10.58
N VAL A 60 1.58 8.60 -10.31
CA VAL A 60 2.28 8.58 -9.02
C VAL A 60 1.74 9.69 -8.13
N ILE A 61 1.17 9.29 -7.00
CA ILE A 61 0.65 10.18 -5.95
C ILE A 61 1.45 9.93 -4.68
N ALA A 62 1.97 10.97 -4.08
CA ALA A 62 2.82 10.83 -2.90
C ALA A 62 2.45 11.83 -1.81
N SER A 63 2.73 11.41 -0.58
CA SER A 63 2.84 12.28 0.58
C SER A 63 4.15 11.98 1.27
N THR A 64 5.06 12.95 1.25
CA THR A 64 6.45 12.79 1.68
C THR A 64 6.59 12.86 3.21
N PHE A 65 7.71 12.40 3.74
CA PHE A 65 7.95 12.24 5.18
C PHE A 65 7.89 13.56 5.98
N ASP A 66 8.07 14.69 5.32
CA ASP A 66 7.99 16.04 5.91
C ASP A 66 6.56 16.56 6.05
N GLU A 67 5.57 15.84 5.50
CA GLU A 67 4.16 16.22 5.59
C GLU A 67 3.50 15.62 6.86
N PRO A 68 2.47 16.30 7.42
CA PRO A 68 1.77 15.82 8.60
C PRO A 68 0.94 14.55 8.32
N ALA A 69 0.72 13.74 9.36
CA ALA A 69 -0.01 12.48 9.28
C ALA A 69 -1.44 12.65 8.70
N GLU A 70 -2.11 13.78 8.98
CA GLU A 70 -3.43 14.11 8.43
C GLU A 70 -3.42 14.16 6.91
N ARG A 71 -2.31 14.63 6.32
CA ARG A 71 -2.16 14.69 4.87
C ARG A 71 -2.00 13.30 4.27
N HIS A 72 -1.22 12.42 4.90
CA HIS A 72 -1.09 11.03 4.49
C HIS A 72 -2.45 10.32 4.42
N VAL A 73 -3.24 10.48 5.49
CA VAL A 73 -4.59 9.93 5.57
C VAL A 73 -5.50 10.51 4.49
N LYS A 74 -5.51 11.82 4.33
CA LYS A 74 -6.36 12.51 3.35
C LYS A 74 -6.05 12.09 1.91
N ILE A 75 -4.78 12.00 1.56
CA ILE A 75 -4.36 11.56 0.22
C ILE A 75 -4.79 10.12 -0.04
N ALA A 76 -4.61 9.22 0.91
CA ALA A 76 -5.05 7.84 0.77
C ALA A 76 -6.58 7.74 0.58
N GLU A 77 -7.38 8.51 1.32
CA GLU A 77 -8.83 8.56 1.17
C GLU A 77 -9.24 9.10 -0.22
N ILE A 78 -8.55 10.12 -0.73
CA ILE A 78 -8.80 10.67 -2.07
C ILE A 78 -8.49 9.64 -3.15
N VAL A 79 -7.34 8.97 -3.07
CA VAL A 79 -6.93 7.94 -4.03
C VAL A 79 -7.92 6.79 -4.06
N LEU A 80 -8.34 6.30 -2.89
CA LEU A 80 -9.33 5.23 -2.80
C LEU A 80 -10.67 5.62 -3.42
N ASN A 81 -11.15 6.84 -3.13
CA ASN A 81 -12.40 7.34 -3.69
C ASN A 81 -12.32 7.51 -5.20
N LYS A 82 -11.18 8.03 -5.72
CA LYS A 82 -10.92 8.12 -7.15
C LYS A 82 -10.98 6.74 -7.80
N ALA A 83 -10.23 5.78 -7.26
CA ALA A 83 -10.21 4.41 -7.78
C ALA A 83 -11.60 3.77 -7.81
N LYS A 84 -12.38 3.89 -6.73
CA LYS A 84 -13.76 3.39 -6.68
C LYS A 84 -14.63 3.99 -7.79
N ARG A 85 -14.55 5.30 -8.02
CA ARG A 85 -15.32 5.95 -9.09
C ARG A 85 -14.91 5.47 -10.47
N MET A 86 -13.63 5.23 -10.70
CA MET A 86 -13.16 4.68 -11.97
C MET A 86 -13.69 3.26 -12.19
N VAL A 87 -13.67 2.43 -11.15
CA VAL A 87 -14.22 1.07 -11.21
C VAL A 87 -15.73 1.09 -11.47
N GLU A 88 -16.48 2.00 -10.84
CA GLU A 88 -17.90 2.22 -11.13
C GLU A 88 -18.16 2.61 -12.60
N CYS A 89 -17.20 3.28 -13.23
CA CYS A 89 -17.23 3.61 -14.66
C CYS A 89 -16.76 2.46 -15.57
N GLY A 90 -16.45 1.29 -15.03
CA GLY A 90 -16.08 0.09 -15.78
C GLY A 90 -14.57 -0.04 -16.06
N HIS A 91 -13.71 0.75 -15.41
CA HIS A 91 -12.27 0.63 -15.56
C HIS A 91 -11.67 -0.40 -14.60
N ASP A 92 -10.65 -1.10 -15.07
CA ASP A 92 -9.78 -1.91 -14.23
C ASP A 92 -8.69 -1.02 -13.63
N VAL A 93 -8.62 -1.01 -12.30
CA VAL A 93 -7.72 -0.13 -11.55
C VAL A 93 -6.79 -0.96 -10.68
N VAL A 94 -5.51 -0.64 -10.70
CA VAL A 94 -4.50 -1.21 -9.80
C VAL A 94 -3.92 -0.11 -8.93
N ILE A 95 -3.92 -0.31 -7.62
CA ILE A 95 -3.23 0.56 -6.66
C ILE A 95 -2.01 -0.18 -6.12
N LEU A 96 -0.83 0.39 -6.33
CA LEU A 96 0.41 -0.04 -5.70
C LEU A 96 0.68 0.90 -4.51
N LEU A 97 0.61 0.38 -3.28
CA LEU A 97 0.77 1.17 -2.04
C LEU A 97 2.10 0.86 -1.35
N ASP A 98 2.97 1.83 -1.24
CA ASP A 98 4.16 1.76 -0.38
C ASP A 98 4.08 2.83 0.72
N SER A 99 3.80 2.48 1.97
CA SER A 99 3.46 1.18 2.49
C SER A 99 2.21 1.23 3.37
N ILE A 100 1.53 0.10 3.50
CA ILE A 100 0.36 -0.02 4.40
C ILE A 100 0.75 0.22 5.86
N THR A 101 1.95 -0.18 6.27
CA THR A 101 2.46 0.04 7.64
C THR A 101 2.56 1.52 7.98
N ARG A 102 3.12 2.33 7.07
CA ARG A 102 3.24 3.78 7.26
C ARG A 102 1.87 4.47 7.22
N LEU A 103 0.98 4.02 6.35
CA LEU A 103 -0.39 4.51 6.33
C LEU A 103 -1.12 4.19 7.65
N ALA A 104 -0.96 2.99 8.18
CA ALA A 104 -1.54 2.59 9.46
C ALA A 104 -0.98 3.40 10.63
N ARG A 105 0.33 3.71 10.64
CA ARG A 105 0.94 4.62 11.61
C ARG A 105 0.34 6.03 11.54
N ALA A 106 0.12 6.56 10.35
CA ALA A 106 -0.52 7.86 10.15
C ALA A 106 -1.94 7.88 10.71
N TYR A 107 -2.73 6.83 10.44
CA TYR A 107 -4.07 6.70 11.04
C TYR A 107 -4.01 6.58 12.56
N ASN A 108 -3.02 5.88 13.12
CA ASN A 108 -2.86 5.77 14.57
C ASN A 108 -2.53 7.12 15.22
N THR A 109 -1.80 7.98 14.52
CA THR A 109 -1.47 9.34 14.99
C THR A 109 -2.69 10.27 14.94
N VAL A 110 -3.50 10.17 13.88
CA VAL A 110 -4.65 11.07 13.64
C VAL A 110 -5.89 10.65 14.45
N GLN A 111 -6.02 9.36 14.76
CA GLN A 111 -7.19 8.82 15.44
C GLN A 111 -7.24 9.32 16.89
N PRO A 112 -8.40 9.86 17.36
CA PRO A 112 -8.61 10.12 18.78
C PRO A 112 -8.41 8.85 19.62
N ALA A 113 -7.73 8.97 20.75
CA ALA A 113 -7.47 7.83 21.62
C ALA A 113 -8.78 7.18 22.10
N SER A 114 -8.96 5.90 21.80
CA SER A 114 -10.15 5.14 22.23
C SER A 114 -10.05 4.65 23.68
N GLY A 115 -8.86 4.76 24.29
CA GLY A 115 -8.57 4.18 25.61
C GLY A 115 -8.27 2.68 25.57
N LYS A 116 -8.39 2.02 24.41
CA LYS A 116 -8.04 0.61 24.19
C LYS A 116 -6.81 0.53 23.28
N VAL A 117 -5.66 0.36 23.91
CA VAL A 117 -4.38 0.28 23.18
C VAL A 117 -3.94 -1.18 23.08
N LEU A 118 -3.66 -1.64 21.86
CA LEU A 118 -3.04 -2.92 21.57
C LEU A 118 -1.55 -2.89 21.94
N SER A 119 -0.89 -4.05 21.93
CA SER A 119 0.56 -4.10 22.09
C SER A 119 1.24 -3.22 21.04
N GLY A 120 2.39 -2.62 21.37
CA GLY A 120 3.10 -1.73 20.44
C GLY A 120 2.52 -0.31 20.31
N GLY A 121 1.53 0.08 21.13
CA GLY A 121 0.97 1.44 21.14
C GLY A 121 -0.02 1.74 20.02
N VAL A 122 -0.61 0.71 19.41
CA VAL A 122 -1.63 0.84 18.37
C VAL A 122 -3.01 0.97 19.00
N ASP A 123 -3.75 2.03 18.69
CA ASP A 123 -5.15 2.14 19.10
C ASP A 123 -6.01 1.10 18.37
N ALA A 124 -6.88 0.41 19.11
CA ALA A 124 -7.73 -0.66 18.56
C ALA A 124 -8.61 -0.20 17.38
N ASN A 125 -8.98 1.08 17.34
CA ASN A 125 -9.80 1.66 16.28
C ASN A 125 -8.99 2.21 15.10
N ALA A 126 -7.68 2.47 15.30
CA ALA A 126 -6.83 3.09 14.29
C ALA A 126 -6.69 2.24 13.03
N LEU A 127 -6.72 0.92 13.15
CA LEU A 127 -6.53 0.01 12.03
C LEU A 127 -7.81 -0.24 11.21
N GLN A 128 -8.98 0.19 11.67
CA GLN A 128 -10.24 -0.04 10.95
C GLN A 128 -10.26 0.62 9.57
N LYS A 129 -9.83 1.89 9.47
CA LYS A 129 -9.79 2.62 8.20
C LYS A 129 -8.77 2.05 7.21
N PRO A 130 -7.50 1.78 7.61
CA PRO A 130 -6.54 1.10 6.72
C PRO A 130 -7.01 -0.29 6.27
N LYS A 131 -7.66 -1.06 7.14
CA LYS A 131 -8.27 -2.35 6.76
C LYS A 131 -9.38 -2.18 5.72
N ARG A 132 -10.22 -1.15 5.87
CA ARG A 132 -11.24 -0.81 4.86
C ARG A 132 -10.64 -0.32 3.55
N PHE A 133 -9.49 0.35 3.60
CA PHE A 133 -8.75 0.73 2.40
C PHE A 133 -8.32 -0.52 1.65
N PHE A 134 -7.60 -1.42 2.33
CA PHE A 134 -7.10 -2.65 1.73
C PHE A 134 -8.24 -3.58 1.30
N GLY A 135 -9.23 -3.80 2.14
CA GLY A 135 -10.42 -4.62 1.84
C GLY A 135 -11.43 -3.97 0.87
N ALA A 136 -11.07 -2.85 0.24
CA ALA A 136 -11.89 -2.25 -0.83
C ALA A 136 -11.63 -2.90 -2.20
N ALA A 137 -10.56 -3.68 -2.32
CA ALA A 137 -10.24 -4.41 -3.53
C ALA A 137 -11.37 -5.40 -3.86
N ARG A 138 -11.90 -5.31 -5.07
CA ARG A 138 -13.08 -6.08 -5.53
C ARG A 138 -13.09 -6.20 -7.04
N ASN A 139 -13.67 -7.30 -7.49
CA ASN A 139 -14.09 -7.46 -8.87
C ASN A 139 -15.61 -7.28 -8.95
N ILE A 140 -16.07 -6.39 -9.81
CA ILE A 140 -17.50 -6.10 -9.98
C ILE A 140 -18.01 -6.93 -11.17
N GLU A 141 -19.03 -7.75 -10.94
CA GLU A 141 -19.67 -8.51 -12.00
C GLU A 141 -20.25 -7.57 -13.06
N ASN A 142 -19.84 -7.75 -14.31
CA ASN A 142 -20.15 -6.86 -15.45
C ASN A 142 -19.68 -5.39 -15.28
N GLY A 143 -18.65 -5.15 -14.49
CA GLY A 143 -18.06 -3.83 -14.26
C GLY A 143 -16.55 -3.87 -14.29
N GLY A 144 -15.91 -2.84 -13.72
CA GLY A 144 -14.46 -2.78 -13.54
C GLY A 144 -13.98 -3.57 -12.33
N SER A 145 -12.67 -3.61 -12.14
CA SER A 145 -12.04 -4.26 -11.00
C SER A 145 -11.10 -3.31 -10.23
N LEU A 146 -10.95 -3.55 -8.93
CA LEU A 146 -9.96 -2.86 -8.09
C LEU A 146 -9.03 -3.88 -7.48
N THR A 147 -7.77 -3.81 -7.86
CA THR A 147 -6.68 -4.59 -7.29
C THR A 147 -5.79 -3.69 -6.44
N ILE A 148 -5.46 -4.13 -5.23
CA ILE A 148 -4.55 -3.39 -4.34
C ILE A 148 -3.38 -4.29 -3.97
N LEU A 149 -2.16 -3.84 -4.30
CA LEU A 149 -0.92 -4.44 -3.88
C LEU A 149 -0.25 -3.50 -2.89
N ALA A 150 -0.09 -3.95 -1.65
CA ALA A 150 0.50 -3.13 -0.60
C ALA A 150 1.77 -3.77 -0.04
N THR A 151 2.81 -2.96 0.15
CA THR A 151 3.98 -3.39 0.89
C THR A 151 3.75 -3.23 2.39
N ALA A 152 4.26 -4.17 3.17
CA ALA A 152 4.26 -4.10 4.63
C ALA A 152 5.68 -4.22 5.17
N LEU A 153 5.98 -3.47 6.23
CA LEU A 153 7.27 -3.54 6.91
C LEU A 153 7.24 -4.69 7.92
N THR A 154 8.21 -5.57 7.84
CA THR A 154 8.43 -6.66 8.79
C THR A 154 9.85 -6.57 9.36
N GLU A 155 10.04 -7.11 10.56
CA GLU A 155 11.35 -7.17 11.25
C GLU A 155 12.10 -5.83 11.37
N THR A 156 11.34 -4.75 11.57
CA THR A 156 11.91 -3.40 11.79
C THR A 156 12.43 -3.21 13.21
N GLY A 157 12.20 -4.17 14.12
CA GLY A 157 12.42 -4.02 15.56
C GLY A 157 11.34 -3.19 16.26
N SER A 158 10.33 -2.72 15.55
CA SER A 158 9.21 -1.97 16.08
C SER A 158 8.04 -2.88 16.40
N LYS A 159 7.68 -2.98 17.69
CA LYS A 159 6.47 -3.74 18.10
C LYS A 159 5.18 -3.23 17.45
N MET A 160 5.13 -1.95 17.10
CA MET A 160 3.99 -1.37 16.38
C MET A 160 3.86 -1.98 14.99
N ASP A 161 4.96 -2.11 14.26
CA ASP A 161 4.96 -2.67 12.90
C ASP A 161 4.58 -4.15 12.91
N ASP A 162 5.08 -4.90 13.90
CA ASP A 162 4.72 -6.32 14.06
C ASP A 162 3.21 -6.47 14.29
N VAL A 163 2.62 -5.64 15.14
CA VAL A 163 1.17 -5.65 15.38
C VAL A 163 0.40 -5.26 14.12
N ILE A 164 0.82 -4.20 13.43
CA ILE A 164 0.19 -3.79 12.18
C ILE A 164 0.26 -4.91 11.15
N PHE A 165 1.42 -5.54 10.97
CA PHE A 165 1.59 -6.63 10.03
C PHE A 165 0.67 -7.82 10.36
N GLU A 166 0.65 -8.28 11.62
CA GLU A 166 -0.22 -9.39 12.05
C GLU A 166 -1.72 -9.07 11.86
N GLU A 167 -2.13 -7.81 12.04
CA GLU A 167 -3.50 -7.38 11.83
C GLU A 167 -3.92 -7.32 10.35
N PHE A 168 -2.96 -7.20 9.42
CA PHE A 168 -3.21 -7.28 7.97
C PHE A 168 -2.99 -8.67 7.39
N LYS A 169 -2.21 -9.50 8.07
CA LYS A 169 -1.99 -10.90 7.69
C LYS A 169 -3.32 -11.65 7.58
N GLY A 170 -3.50 -12.35 6.48
CA GLY A 170 -4.74 -13.08 6.21
C GLY A 170 -5.94 -12.21 5.78
N THR A 171 -5.78 -10.89 5.63
CA THR A 171 -6.83 -10.04 5.03
C THR A 171 -6.74 -10.03 3.51
N GLY A 172 -5.54 -10.19 2.96
CA GLY A 172 -5.33 -10.32 1.52
C GLY A 172 -5.52 -11.75 1.03
N ASN A 173 -5.84 -11.92 -0.22
CA ASN A 173 -5.94 -13.24 -0.86
C ASN A 173 -4.58 -13.74 -1.40
N MET A 174 -3.53 -12.94 -1.32
CA MET A 174 -2.15 -13.32 -1.63
C MET A 174 -1.18 -12.64 -0.68
N GLU A 175 -0.17 -13.38 -0.23
CA GLU A 175 0.93 -12.88 0.59
C GLU A 175 2.27 -13.31 -0.02
N ILE A 176 3.20 -12.36 -0.13
CA ILE A 176 4.55 -12.60 -0.63
C ILE A 176 5.54 -12.13 0.43
N TYR A 177 6.46 -12.98 0.82
CA TYR A 177 7.56 -12.65 1.71
C TYR A 177 8.85 -12.50 0.92
N LEU A 178 9.51 -11.36 1.07
CA LEU A 178 10.80 -11.10 0.46
C LEU A 178 11.91 -11.52 1.42
N ASP A 179 12.79 -12.41 0.96
CA ASP A 179 13.93 -12.89 1.73
C ASP A 179 15.18 -12.06 1.43
N ARG A 180 15.79 -11.52 2.49
CA ARG A 180 17.01 -10.71 2.40
C ARG A 180 18.20 -11.48 1.81
N HIS A 181 18.34 -12.76 2.17
CA HIS A 181 19.45 -13.58 1.68
C HIS A 181 19.38 -13.87 0.17
N LEU A 182 18.16 -13.85 -0.40
CA LEU A 182 17.99 -13.97 -1.85
C LEU A 182 18.38 -12.68 -2.57
N ALA A 183 18.13 -11.53 -1.96
CA ALA A 183 18.48 -10.23 -2.54
C ALA A 183 20.01 -10.00 -2.58
N GLU A 184 20.73 -10.44 -1.55
CA GLU A 184 22.19 -10.31 -1.47
C GLU A 184 22.95 -11.18 -2.50
N LYS A 185 22.24 -12.10 -3.18
CA LYS A 185 22.81 -12.98 -4.22
C LYS A 185 22.64 -12.47 -5.66
N ARG A 186 22.07 -11.28 -5.83
CA ARG A 186 21.85 -10.65 -7.15
C ARG A 186 23.04 -9.82 -7.61
#